data_990a816186e5559e4f2bf81f2033d10c
#
_entry.id   990a816186e5559e4f2bf81f2033d10c
#
_cell.length_a   1.000
_cell.length_b   1.000
_cell.length_c   1.000
_cell.angle_alpha   90.00
_cell.angle_beta   90.00
_cell.angle_gamma   90.00
#
_symmetry.space_group_name_H-M   'P 1'
#
loop_
_entity.id
_entity.type
_entity.pdbx_description
1 polymer ?
#
loop_
_entity_poly.entity_id
_entity_poly.type
_entity_poly.pdbx_seq_one_letter_code
_entity_poly.pdbx_strand_id
1 'polypeptide(L)'
;MTEENQPQELSDDEKELFGQLLCEDQYEQSDFNEARRNFLKQVTLAGGGILAMQMFSGETFAGAIQEPFSAELPINLENSVNVAFRVNGIKKTLNVDSRMTLLDTLRERLQLTGSKKGCDHGQCGACTVIVDGKRVLSCLTLAASCTDKAVTTIEGLAKGMELHPMQAAFLKHDGFQCGYCTPGQICSAVALMTEAKNGELSYLSSDVRTKPGPLQLSDDEIRERMSGNICRCGAYPNIVDAIREVHSGKAVAQKWNSIDQTQSTYS
;
A
#
# COMPACT_ATOMS: atom_id res chain seq x y z
N MET A 1 -49.00 16.41 -12.60
CA MET A 1 -49.54 15.81 -11.38
C MET A 1 -48.38 15.02 -10.80
N THR A 2 -47.67 15.62 -9.89
CA THR A 2 -46.50 15.05 -9.21
C THR A 2 -47.00 14.47 -7.88
N GLU A 3 -46.98 13.13 -7.77
CA GLU A 3 -47.23 12.46 -6.50
C GLU A 3 -46.03 12.76 -5.55
N GLU A 4 -46.26 13.55 -4.54
CA GLU A 4 -45.38 13.73 -3.43
C GLU A 4 -45.28 12.38 -2.67
N ASN A 5 -44.09 11.81 -2.64
CA ASN A 5 -43.76 10.62 -1.88
C ASN A 5 -43.71 11.02 -0.41
N GLN A 6 -44.82 10.86 0.34
CA GLN A 6 -44.81 11.03 1.80
C GLN A 6 -43.97 9.93 2.42
N PRO A 7 -43.14 10.23 3.43
CA PRO A 7 -42.39 9.20 4.13
C PRO A 7 -43.40 8.26 4.81
N GLN A 8 -43.27 6.95 4.55
CA GLN A 8 -44.05 5.93 5.22
C GLN A 8 -43.72 5.95 6.70
N GLU A 9 -44.75 6.14 7.57
CA GLU A 9 -44.57 5.96 9.00
C GLU A 9 -44.32 4.47 9.30
N LEU A 10 -43.29 4.21 10.11
CA LEU A 10 -42.93 2.87 10.55
C LEU A 10 -44.11 2.24 11.35
N SER A 11 -44.34 0.95 11.10
CA SER A 11 -45.32 0.17 11.86
C SER A 11 -44.90 0.06 13.34
N ASP A 12 -45.86 -0.20 14.22
CA ASP A 12 -45.59 -0.29 15.65
C ASP A 12 -44.59 -1.43 15.99
N ASP A 13 -44.62 -2.53 15.20
CA ASP A 13 -43.68 -3.64 15.34
C ASP A 13 -42.25 -3.23 14.87
N GLU A 14 -42.14 -2.40 13.85
CA GLU A 14 -40.86 -1.85 13.40
C GLU A 14 -40.27 -0.86 14.38
N LYS A 15 -41.10 -0.05 15.05
CA LYS A 15 -40.67 0.88 16.10
C LYS A 15 -40.17 0.13 17.36
N GLU A 16 -40.82 -0.99 17.69
CA GLU A 16 -40.39 -1.84 18.80
C GLU A 16 -39.04 -2.51 18.53
N LEU A 17 -38.85 -3.03 17.29
CA LEU A 17 -37.60 -3.63 16.83
C LEU A 17 -36.45 -2.62 16.81
N PHE A 18 -36.71 -1.41 16.35
CA PHE A 18 -35.72 -0.31 16.37
C PHE A 18 -35.37 0.11 17.79
N GLY A 19 -36.35 0.10 18.70
CA GLY A 19 -36.12 0.39 20.12
C GLY A 19 -35.23 -0.65 20.80
N GLN A 20 -35.38 -1.92 20.47
CA GLN A 20 -34.53 -2.99 20.98
C GLN A 20 -33.09 -2.89 20.46
N LEU A 21 -32.90 -2.63 19.16
CA LEU A 21 -31.59 -2.46 18.54
C LEU A 21 -30.83 -1.25 19.11
N LEU A 22 -31.53 -0.14 19.37
CA LEU A 22 -30.90 1.05 19.96
C LEU A 22 -30.54 0.86 21.45
N CYS A 23 -31.26 0.00 22.18
CA CYS A 23 -30.91 -0.35 23.55
C CYS A 23 -29.65 -1.24 23.61
N GLU A 24 -29.49 -2.18 22.69
CA GLU A 24 -28.29 -3.04 22.63
C GLU A 24 -27.04 -2.21 22.28
N ASP A 25 -27.12 -1.30 21.31
CA ASP A 25 -26.01 -0.41 20.95
C ASP A 25 -25.58 0.52 22.10
N GLN A 26 -26.51 0.97 22.94
CA GLN A 26 -26.18 1.79 24.10
C GLN A 26 -25.51 1.00 25.24
N TYR A 27 -25.83 -0.28 25.37
CA TYR A 27 -25.21 -1.15 26.38
C TYR A 27 -23.75 -1.48 26.01
N GLU A 28 -23.48 -1.87 24.76
CA GLU A 28 -22.11 -2.12 24.28
C GLU A 28 -21.24 -0.86 24.33
N GLN A 29 -21.82 0.31 24.02
CA GLN A 29 -21.10 1.58 24.03
C GLN A 29 -20.74 2.05 25.44
N SER A 30 -21.52 1.70 26.47
CA SER A 30 -21.23 1.99 27.87
C SER A 30 -20.05 1.17 28.38
N ASP A 31 -20.01 -0.11 28.09
CA ASP A 31 -18.93 -1.03 28.50
C ASP A 31 -17.62 -0.68 27.81
N PHE A 32 -17.66 -0.32 26.53
CA PHE A 32 -16.49 0.12 25.79
C PHE A 32 -15.89 1.43 26.34
N ASN A 33 -16.75 2.38 26.73
CA ASN A 33 -16.31 3.62 27.35
C ASN A 33 -15.71 3.42 28.75
N GLU A 34 -16.23 2.47 29.51
CA GLU A 34 -15.70 2.14 30.82
C GLU A 34 -14.34 1.42 30.73
N ALA A 35 -14.20 0.46 29.83
CA ALA A 35 -12.94 -0.20 29.56
C ALA A 35 -11.85 0.79 29.08
N ARG A 36 -12.21 1.73 28.22
CA ARG A 36 -11.31 2.80 27.75
C ARG A 36 -10.88 3.74 28.88
N ARG A 37 -11.81 4.12 29.78
CA ARG A 37 -11.50 4.94 30.96
C ARG A 37 -10.56 4.22 31.92
N ASN A 38 -10.78 2.94 32.17
CA ASN A 38 -9.94 2.15 33.05
C ASN A 38 -8.55 1.94 32.47
N PHE A 39 -8.44 1.72 31.16
CA PHE A 39 -7.15 1.67 30.45
C PHE A 39 -6.39 2.99 30.59
N LEU A 40 -7.03 4.14 30.35
CA LEU A 40 -6.40 5.45 30.49
C LEU A 40 -5.94 5.73 31.92
N LYS A 41 -6.73 5.34 32.94
CA LYS A 41 -6.31 5.45 34.36
C LYS A 41 -5.08 4.60 34.67
N GLN A 42 -5.02 3.38 34.15
CA GLN A 42 -3.87 2.48 34.34
C GLN A 42 -2.61 3.01 33.65
N VAL A 43 -2.74 3.53 32.44
CA VAL A 43 -1.60 4.13 31.69
C VAL A 43 -1.08 5.38 32.41
N THR A 44 -1.95 6.25 32.92
CA THR A 44 -1.52 7.45 33.66
C THR A 44 -0.89 7.11 35.00
N LEU A 45 -1.37 6.09 35.71
CA LEU A 45 -0.74 5.63 36.94
C LEU A 45 0.62 4.97 36.70
N ALA A 46 0.75 4.16 35.64
CA ALA A 46 2.01 3.55 35.24
C ALA A 46 3.02 4.59 34.74
N GLY A 47 2.56 5.54 33.90
CA GLY A 47 3.41 6.64 33.40
C GLY A 47 3.88 7.60 34.49
N GLY A 48 3.01 7.91 35.47
CA GLY A 48 3.36 8.69 36.64
C GLY A 48 4.38 7.99 37.55
N GLY A 49 4.30 6.68 37.68
CA GLY A 49 5.26 5.88 38.42
C GLY A 49 6.66 5.89 37.80
N ILE A 50 6.74 5.80 36.47
CA ILE A 50 8.00 5.86 35.73
C ILE A 50 8.66 7.23 35.86
N LEU A 51 7.90 8.33 35.76
CA LEU A 51 8.41 9.69 35.94
C LEU A 51 8.88 9.96 37.38
N ALA A 52 8.17 9.45 38.38
CA ALA A 52 8.59 9.57 39.76
C ALA A 52 9.89 8.77 40.05
N MET A 53 10.05 7.60 39.40
CA MET A 53 11.27 6.79 39.56
C MET A 53 12.49 7.42 38.87
N GLN A 54 12.30 8.22 37.83
CA GLN A 54 13.38 8.98 37.18
C GLN A 54 13.85 10.18 37.99
N MET A 55 13.01 10.73 38.87
CA MET A 55 13.40 11.85 39.75
C MET A 55 14.18 11.42 40.98
N PHE A 56 14.11 10.14 41.35
CA PHE A 56 14.77 9.61 42.55
C PHE A 56 16.05 8.78 42.34
N SER A 57 16.34 8.39 41.08
CA SER A 57 17.55 7.63 40.74
C SER A 57 18.45 8.44 39.82
N GLY A 58 19.43 9.11 40.40
CA GLY A 58 20.48 9.85 39.68
C GLY A 58 21.51 8.97 38.98
N GLU A 59 21.21 7.74 38.59
CA GLU A 59 22.11 6.88 37.82
C GLU A 59 21.33 6.17 36.68
N THR A 60 21.63 6.64 35.51
CA THR A 60 21.62 5.97 34.20
C THR A 60 20.73 4.74 34.02
N PHE A 61 19.49 4.97 33.65
CA PHE A 61 18.66 3.97 32.95
C PHE A 61 18.85 4.01 31.40
N ALA A 62 20.03 4.46 30.96
CA ALA A 62 20.38 4.54 29.52
C ALA A 62 20.86 3.21 28.94
N GLY A 63 20.83 2.12 29.71
CA GLY A 63 21.31 0.80 29.29
C GLY A 63 20.23 -0.26 28.98
N ALA A 64 18.95 0.04 29.19
CA ALA A 64 17.89 -0.98 29.10
C ALA A 64 16.92 -0.81 27.91
N ILE A 65 17.18 0.12 27.00
CA ILE A 65 16.46 0.22 25.73
C ILE A 65 17.44 -0.15 24.61
N GLN A 66 17.92 -1.35 24.66
CA GLN A 66 18.72 -1.90 23.59
C GLN A 66 18.57 -3.40 23.57
N GLU A 67 17.47 -3.85 23.01
CA GLU A 67 17.43 -4.92 22.03
C GLU A 67 16.24 -4.58 21.12
N PRO A 68 16.45 -4.32 19.82
CA PRO A 68 15.34 -4.44 18.91
C PRO A 68 14.84 -5.87 19.07
N PHE A 69 13.55 -6.03 19.19
CA PHE A 69 12.86 -7.32 19.25
C PHE A 69 13.15 -8.10 17.95
N SER A 70 14.38 -8.56 17.81
CA SER A 70 14.78 -9.65 16.95
C SER A 70 14.42 -10.95 17.68
N ALA A 71 13.16 -11.13 17.99
CA ALA A 71 12.65 -12.46 18.19
C ALA A 71 12.86 -13.18 16.86
N GLU A 72 14.05 -13.75 16.67
CA GLU A 72 14.17 -14.93 15.84
C GLU A 72 13.20 -15.92 16.46
N LEU A 73 11.98 -15.94 15.90
CA LEU A 73 11.05 -17.02 16.16
C LEU A 73 11.87 -18.29 15.97
N PRO A 74 11.91 -19.22 16.94
CA PRO A 74 12.62 -20.48 16.78
C PRO A 74 11.93 -21.20 15.63
N ILE A 75 12.49 -21.02 14.44
CA ILE A 75 11.98 -21.61 13.21
C ILE A 75 12.46 -23.05 13.21
N ASN A 76 11.75 -23.90 13.92
CA ASN A 76 11.85 -25.32 13.70
C ASN A 76 11.03 -25.64 12.45
N LEU A 77 11.58 -25.23 11.29
CA LEU A 77 10.92 -25.38 10.00
C LEU A 77 11.34 -26.75 9.43
N GLU A 78 10.43 -27.70 9.44
CA GLU A 78 10.57 -28.94 8.66
C GLU A 78 10.85 -28.65 7.17
N ASN A 79 10.39 -27.49 6.68
CA ASN A 79 10.47 -27.06 5.28
C ASN A 79 11.35 -25.80 5.11
N SER A 80 12.39 -25.63 5.93
CA SER A 80 13.25 -24.46 5.80
C SER A 80 14.16 -24.56 4.57
N VAL A 81 14.27 -23.44 3.85
CA VAL A 81 15.17 -23.27 2.72
C VAL A 81 16.02 -22.02 2.90
N ASN A 82 17.27 -22.13 2.51
CA ASN A 82 18.17 -20.98 2.53
C ASN A 82 18.05 -20.24 1.20
N VAL A 83 17.63 -18.98 1.25
CA VAL A 83 17.44 -18.12 0.08
C VAL A 83 18.43 -16.98 0.12
N ALA A 84 19.08 -16.70 -1.01
CA ALA A 84 19.99 -15.60 -1.17
C ALA A 84 19.62 -14.78 -2.39
N PHE A 85 19.28 -13.50 -2.19
CA PHE A 85 18.92 -12.56 -3.27
C PHE A 85 19.36 -11.14 -2.93
N ARG A 86 19.31 -10.24 -3.89
CA ARG A 86 19.63 -8.83 -3.67
C ARG A 86 18.33 -8.06 -3.46
N VAL A 87 18.25 -7.30 -2.37
CA VAL A 87 17.13 -6.36 -2.14
C VAL A 87 17.68 -4.96 -2.10
N ASN A 88 17.19 -4.11 -3.00
CA ASN A 88 17.62 -2.72 -3.12
C ASN A 88 19.16 -2.58 -3.24
N GLY A 89 19.77 -3.48 -4.02
CA GLY A 89 21.21 -3.53 -4.23
C GLY A 89 22.01 -4.28 -3.15
N ILE A 90 21.43 -4.60 -1.99
CA ILE A 90 22.09 -5.27 -0.86
C ILE A 90 21.82 -6.77 -0.91
N LYS A 91 22.88 -7.60 -0.88
CA LYS A 91 22.73 -9.05 -0.78
C LYS A 91 22.18 -9.44 0.60
N LYS A 92 21.10 -10.20 0.61
CA LYS A 92 20.46 -10.76 1.81
C LYS A 92 20.45 -12.28 1.70
N THR A 93 20.79 -12.94 2.80
CA THR A 93 20.70 -14.41 2.93
C THR A 93 19.82 -14.70 4.13
N LEU A 94 18.78 -15.48 3.94
CA LEU A 94 17.75 -15.76 4.94
C LEU A 94 17.41 -17.23 4.93
N ASN A 95 17.09 -17.77 6.10
CA ASN A 95 16.45 -19.06 6.22
C ASN A 95 14.95 -18.84 6.39
N VAL A 96 14.14 -19.33 5.46
CA VAL A 96 12.69 -19.11 5.42
C VAL A 96 11.95 -20.43 5.16
N ASP A 97 10.67 -20.49 5.49
CA ASP A 97 9.81 -21.60 5.06
C ASP A 97 9.69 -21.57 3.53
N SER A 98 9.78 -22.74 2.89
CA SER A 98 9.71 -22.88 1.43
C SER A 98 8.42 -22.31 0.82
N ARG A 99 7.35 -22.17 1.63
CA ARG A 99 6.04 -21.62 1.25
C ARG A 99 5.95 -20.12 1.49
N MET A 100 6.96 -19.50 2.13
CA MET A 100 6.92 -18.07 2.46
C MET A 100 6.90 -17.22 1.20
N THR A 101 5.97 -16.28 1.15
CA THR A 101 5.88 -15.33 0.04
C THR A 101 7.02 -14.30 0.08
N LEU A 102 7.35 -13.74 -1.08
CA LEU A 102 8.30 -12.62 -1.15
C LEU A 102 7.79 -11.44 -0.33
N LEU A 103 6.47 -11.17 -0.34
CA LEU A 103 5.86 -10.09 0.42
C LEU A 103 6.11 -10.24 1.93
N ASP A 104 5.85 -11.43 2.47
CA ASP A 104 6.06 -11.70 3.90
C ASP A 104 7.55 -11.63 4.25
N THR A 105 8.41 -12.14 3.37
CA THR A 105 9.86 -12.04 3.56
C THR A 105 10.33 -10.58 3.62
N LEU A 106 9.86 -9.73 2.69
CA LEU A 106 10.20 -8.31 2.69
C LEU A 106 9.70 -7.60 3.95
N ARG A 107 8.44 -7.83 4.34
CA ARG A 107 7.80 -7.12 5.44
C ARG A 107 8.21 -7.63 6.82
N GLU A 108 8.15 -8.95 7.03
CA GLU A 108 8.29 -9.55 8.36
C GLU A 108 9.75 -9.90 8.69
N ARG A 109 10.55 -10.26 7.67
CA ARG A 109 11.95 -10.67 7.90
C ARG A 109 12.96 -9.56 7.61
N LEU A 110 12.68 -8.69 6.63
CA LEU A 110 13.59 -7.60 6.24
C LEU A 110 13.09 -6.22 6.69
N GLN A 111 11.91 -6.14 7.32
CA GLN A 111 11.29 -4.89 7.82
C GLN A 111 11.08 -3.83 6.72
N LEU A 112 10.98 -4.26 5.45
CA LEU A 112 10.66 -3.40 4.32
C LEU A 112 9.14 -3.32 4.16
N THR A 113 8.52 -2.43 4.90
CA THR A 113 7.05 -2.34 5.03
C THR A 113 6.39 -1.47 3.97
N GLY A 114 7.16 -0.90 3.04
CA GLY A 114 6.65 -0.07 1.94
C GLY A 114 5.70 -0.83 1.03
N SER A 115 6.06 -2.05 0.58
CA SER A 115 5.13 -2.92 -0.14
C SER A 115 4.00 -3.36 0.78
N LYS A 116 2.73 -3.27 0.33
CA LYS A 116 1.54 -3.45 1.17
C LYS A 116 0.83 -4.77 0.91
N LYS A 117 0.34 -5.39 1.99
CA LYS A 117 -0.51 -6.58 1.95
C LYS A 117 -1.99 -6.11 1.93
N GLY A 118 -2.55 -5.93 0.72
CA GLY A 118 -3.94 -5.50 0.56
C GLY A 118 -4.91 -6.68 0.49
N CYS A 119 -4.76 -7.55 -0.50
CA CYS A 119 -5.65 -8.68 -0.71
C CYS A 119 -5.01 -10.05 -0.43
N ASP A 120 -3.69 -10.14 -0.52
CA ASP A 120 -2.88 -11.37 -0.34
C ASP A 120 -3.20 -12.53 -1.30
N HIS A 121 -3.86 -12.22 -2.43
CA HIS A 121 -4.23 -13.21 -3.45
C HIS A 121 -4.15 -12.65 -4.88
N GLY A 122 -3.30 -11.65 -5.11
CA GLY A 122 -2.92 -11.20 -6.45
C GLY A 122 -3.88 -10.23 -7.15
N GLN A 123 -4.94 -9.75 -6.50
CA GLN A 123 -5.99 -8.93 -7.15
C GLN A 123 -5.73 -7.42 -7.10
N CYS A 124 -5.11 -6.90 -6.06
CA CYS A 124 -5.09 -5.46 -5.82
C CYS A 124 -3.81 -4.73 -6.30
N GLY A 125 -2.72 -5.43 -6.53
CA GLY A 125 -1.46 -4.84 -6.96
C GLY A 125 -0.70 -4.01 -5.91
N ALA A 126 -1.20 -3.85 -4.67
CA ALA A 126 -0.55 -3.05 -3.64
C ALA A 126 0.82 -3.60 -3.21
N CYS A 127 1.06 -4.89 -3.45
CA CYS A 127 2.31 -5.59 -3.16
C CYS A 127 3.29 -5.62 -4.33
N THR A 128 3.05 -4.92 -5.43
CA THR A 128 3.92 -4.95 -6.60
C THR A 128 5.33 -4.49 -6.24
N VAL A 129 6.32 -5.29 -6.64
CA VAL A 129 7.75 -5.02 -6.59
C VAL A 129 8.37 -5.32 -7.95
N ILE A 130 9.64 -4.95 -8.14
CA ILE A 130 10.36 -5.21 -9.38
C ILE A 130 11.38 -6.32 -9.13
N VAL A 131 11.31 -7.42 -9.87
CA VAL A 131 12.27 -8.53 -9.82
C VAL A 131 12.94 -8.66 -11.20
N ASP A 132 14.24 -8.50 -11.24
CA ASP A 132 15.04 -8.50 -12.48
C ASP A 132 14.46 -7.60 -13.58
N GLY A 133 14.00 -6.41 -13.18
CA GLY A 133 13.41 -5.40 -14.07
C GLY A 133 11.94 -5.63 -14.45
N LYS A 134 11.31 -6.71 -14.00
CA LYS A 134 9.90 -7.02 -14.25
C LYS A 134 9.05 -6.80 -13.01
N ARG A 135 7.87 -6.23 -13.18
CA ARG A 135 6.90 -6.13 -12.08
C ARG A 135 6.31 -7.49 -11.74
N VAL A 136 6.25 -7.80 -10.45
CA VAL A 136 5.65 -9.02 -9.93
C VAL A 136 4.79 -8.71 -8.72
N LEU A 137 3.77 -9.54 -8.49
CA LEU A 137 2.96 -9.50 -7.28
C LEU A 137 3.66 -10.30 -6.19
N SER A 138 4.28 -9.64 -5.24
CA SER A 138 5.10 -10.31 -4.21
C SER A 138 4.29 -11.23 -3.29
N CYS A 139 2.97 -11.04 -3.15
CA CYS A 139 2.08 -11.95 -2.42
C CYS A 139 1.88 -13.31 -3.12
N LEU A 140 2.10 -13.38 -4.44
CA LEU A 140 2.02 -14.63 -5.23
C LEU A 140 3.40 -15.16 -5.65
N THR A 141 4.47 -14.49 -5.24
CA THR A 141 5.84 -14.88 -5.55
C THR A 141 6.46 -15.51 -4.33
N LEU A 142 6.98 -16.75 -4.43
CA LEU A 142 7.71 -17.39 -3.34
C LEU A 142 9.09 -16.75 -3.17
N ALA A 143 9.52 -16.53 -1.93
CA ALA A 143 10.87 -16.03 -1.65
C ALA A 143 11.94 -16.94 -2.23
N ALA A 144 11.74 -18.25 -2.16
CA ALA A 144 12.64 -19.28 -2.71
C ALA A 144 12.86 -19.12 -4.23
N SER A 145 11.83 -18.68 -4.97
CA SER A 145 11.93 -18.45 -6.42
C SER A 145 12.73 -17.19 -6.80
N CYS A 146 13.06 -16.36 -5.81
CA CYS A 146 13.85 -15.14 -5.99
C CYS A 146 15.35 -15.34 -5.73
N THR A 147 15.81 -16.57 -5.45
CA THR A 147 17.24 -16.85 -5.28
C THR A 147 18.05 -16.35 -6.47
N ASP A 148 19.16 -15.67 -6.17
CA ASP A 148 20.07 -15.00 -7.11
C ASP A 148 19.48 -13.83 -7.92
N LYS A 149 18.23 -13.46 -7.68
CA LYS A 149 17.56 -12.33 -8.36
C LYS A 149 17.76 -11.00 -7.67
N ALA A 150 17.54 -9.92 -8.41
CA ALA A 150 17.53 -8.55 -7.93
C ALA A 150 16.08 -8.12 -7.68
N VAL A 151 15.76 -7.82 -6.43
CA VAL A 151 14.44 -7.32 -6.00
C VAL A 151 14.57 -5.84 -5.69
N THR A 152 13.76 -5.00 -6.32
CA THR A 152 13.66 -3.58 -6.02
C THR A 152 12.28 -3.28 -5.46
N THR A 153 12.24 -2.71 -4.26
CA THR A 153 11.03 -2.25 -3.59
C THR A 153 10.93 -0.73 -3.66
N ILE A 154 9.83 -0.16 -3.17
CA ILE A 154 9.65 1.30 -3.15
C ILE A 154 10.77 2.03 -2.41
N GLU A 155 11.32 1.41 -1.35
CA GLU A 155 12.41 1.95 -0.55
C GLU A 155 13.74 2.03 -1.32
N GLY A 156 13.88 1.20 -2.35
CA GLY A 156 15.12 1.16 -3.16
C GLY A 156 15.10 2.07 -4.39
N LEU A 157 14.01 2.78 -4.67
CA LEU A 157 13.92 3.67 -5.82
C LEU A 157 14.59 5.01 -5.60
N ALA A 158 14.45 5.60 -4.41
CA ALA A 158 15.13 6.84 -4.04
C ALA A 158 16.60 6.60 -3.75
N LYS A 159 17.44 7.60 -3.97
CA LYS A 159 18.87 7.60 -3.66
C LYS A 159 19.16 8.64 -2.57
N GLY A 160 19.17 8.21 -1.33
CA GLY A 160 19.27 9.11 -0.19
C GLY A 160 18.08 10.07 -0.14
N MET A 161 18.34 11.37 -0.26
CA MET A 161 17.28 12.41 -0.27
C MET A 161 16.73 12.71 -1.68
N GLU A 162 17.29 12.12 -2.71
CA GLU A 162 16.85 12.33 -4.08
C GLU A 162 15.78 11.30 -4.45
N LEU A 163 14.57 11.78 -4.68
CA LEU A 163 13.45 10.96 -5.12
C LEU A 163 13.64 10.47 -6.56
N HIS A 164 13.19 9.25 -6.82
CA HIS A 164 13.07 8.79 -8.20
C HIS A 164 12.07 9.69 -8.97
N PRO A 165 12.31 9.99 -10.28
CA PRO A 165 11.43 10.85 -11.07
C PRO A 165 9.94 10.47 -10.96
N MET A 166 9.62 9.18 -10.93
CA MET A 166 8.25 8.70 -10.76
C MET A 166 7.67 9.04 -9.37
N GLN A 167 8.48 8.96 -8.31
CA GLN A 167 8.04 9.37 -6.96
C GLN A 167 7.76 10.88 -6.92
N ALA A 168 8.65 11.67 -7.52
CA ALA A 168 8.47 13.12 -7.60
C ALA A 168 7.22 13.51 -8.42
N ALA A 169 6.95 12.83 -9.54
CA ALA A 169 5.76 13.05 -10.34
C ALA A 169 4.47 12.69 -9.58
N PHE A 170 4.46 11.58 -8.83
CA PHE A 170 3.31 11.22 -7.97
C PHE A 170 3.03 12.27 -6.90
N LEU A 171 4.06 12.87 -6.30
CA LEU A 171 3.89 13.99 -5.37
C LEU A 171 3.32 15.23 -6.07
N LYS A 172 3.88 15.58 -7.23
CA LYS A 172 3.48 16.76 -8.00
C LYS A 172 2.02 16.70 -8.46
N HIS A 173 1.57 15.53 -8.89
CA HIS A 173 0.25 15.34 -9.47
C HIS A 173 -0.79 14.81 -8.46
N ASP A 174 -0.48 14.74 -7.18
CA ASP A 174 -1.34 14.13 -6.15
C ASP A 174 -1.80 12.71 -6.56
N GLY A 175 -0.88 11.90 -7.08
CA GLY A 175 -1.13 10.53 -7.54
C GLY A 175 -1.53 9.55 -6.43
N PHE A 176 -1.95 10.04 -5.27
CA PHE A 176 -2.40 9.28 -4.11
C PHE A 176 -3.28 10.12 -3.18
N GLN A 177 -4.04 9.42 -2.31
CA GLN A 177 -4.75 10.02 -1.19
C GLN A 177 -4.35 9.33 0.11
N CYS A 178 -4.89 8.13 0.41
CA CYS A 178 -4.52 7.39 1.60
C CYS A 178 -3.09 6.82 1.56
N GLY A 179 -2.45 6.75 0.40
CA GLY A 179 -1.09 6.27 0.22
C GLY A 179 -0.91 4.75 0.26
N TYR A 180 -1.94 3.97 0.57
CA TYR A 180 -1.81 2.53 0.76
C TYR A 180 -1.39 1.77 -0.52
N CYS A 181 -2.00 2.06 -1.66
CA CYS A 181 -1.65 1.44 -2.94
C CYS A 181 -0.42 2.08 -3.61
N THR A 182 0.03 3.25 -3.14
CA THR A 182 1.03 4.08 -3.81
C THR A 182 2.36 3.37 -4.05
N PRO A 183 2.95 2.61 -3.13
CA PRO A 183 4.17 1.87 -3.37
C PRO A 183 4.05 0.90 -4.56
N GLY A 184 2.95 0.15 -4.62
CA GLY A 184 2.67 -0.77 -5.73
C GLY A 184 2.43 -0.03 -7.05
N GLN A 185 1.72 1.09 -7.03
CA GLN A 185 1.48 1.94 -8.21
C GLN A 185 2.80 2.48 -8.77
N ILE A 186 3.67 3.01 -7.92
CA ILE A 186 4.97 3.55 -8.34
C ILE A 186 5.88 2.45 -8.89
N CYS A 187 5.99 1.29 -8.22
CA CYS A 187 6.78 0.17 -8.74
C CYS A 187 6.26 -0.32 -10.09
N SER A 188 4.93 -0.42 -10.27
CA SER A 188 4.33 -0.76 -11.55
C SER A 188 4.63 0.27 -12.63
N ALA A 189 4.51 1.57 -12.30
CA ALA A 189 4.79 2.66 -13.22
C ALA A 189 6.26 2.70 -13.66
N VAL A 190 7.20 2.42 -12.76
CA VAL A 190 8.64 2.33 -13.09
C VAL A 190 8.90 1.16 -14.02
N ALA A 191 8.31 -0.01 -13.76
CA ALA A 191 8.45 -1.18 -14.64
C ALA A 191 7.82 -0.92 -16.02
N LEU A 192 6.68 -0.24 -16.07
CA LEU A 192 5.99 0.17 -17.30
C LEU A 192 6.90 1.01 -18.20
N MET A 193 7.74 1.89 -17.64
CA MET A 193 8.71 2.65 -18.45
C MET A 193 9.70 1.72 -19.18
N THR A 194 10.13 0.66 -18.53
CA THR A 194 11.01 -0.34 -19.11
C THR A 194 10.29 -1.16 -20.20
N GLU A 195 9.05 -1.58 -19.92
CA GLU A 195 8.19 -2.30 -20.86
C GLU A 195 7.96 -1.48 -22.14
N ALA A 196 7.62 -0.20 -22.00
CA ALA A 196 7.43 0.72 -23.13
C ALA A 196 8.71 0.88 -23.95
N LYS A 197 9.86 1.05 -23.30
CA LYS A 197 11.17 1.14 -23.97
C LYS A 197 11.52 -0.12 -24.74
N ASN A 198 11.18 -1.29 -24.17
CA ASN A 198 11.42 -2.59 -24.79
C ASN A 198 10.42 -2.93 -25.90
N GLY A 199 9.36 -2.14 -26.10
CA GLY A 199 8.28 -2.43 -27.02
C GLY A 199 7.51 -3.69 -26.62
N GLU A 200 7.23 -3.87 -25.32
CA GLU A 200 6.45 -5.01 -24.86
C GLU A 200 4.98 -4.81 -25.20
N LEU A 201 4.36 -5.89 -25.71
CA LEU A 201 2.96 -5.84 -26.16
C LEU A 201 1.98 -5.68 -24.98
N SER A 202 0.86 -5.05 -25.25
CA SER A 202 -0.27 -4.90 -24.33
C SER A 202 -1.56 -5.37 -25.00
N TYR A 203 -2.66 -5.33 -24.27
CA TYR A 203 -3.98 -5.62 -24.83
C TYR A 203 -4.39 -4.64 -25.93
N LEU A 204 -3.85 -3.42 -25.92
CA LEU A 204 -4.11 -2.40 -26.94
C LEU A 204 -3.21 -2.52 -28.19
N SER A 205 -2.28 -3.46 -28.20
CA SER A 205 -1.40 -3.68 -29.36
C SER A 205 -2.21 -4.22 -30.54
N SER A 206 -2.23 -3.47 -31.64
CA SER A 206 -2.99 -3.82 -32.85
C SER A 206 -2.45 -5.05 -33.59
N ASP A 207 -1.13 -5.26 -33.52
CA ASP A 207 -0.47 -6.43 -34.12
C ASP A 207 0.48 -7.06 -33.12
N VAL A 208 0.13 -8.27 -32.67
CA VAL A 208 0.94 -9.05 -31.71
C VAL A 208 2.05 -9.88 -32.38
N ARG A 209 2.08 -9.92 -33.72
CA ARG A 209 3.07 -10.71 -34.48
C ARG A 209 4.39 -9.95 -34.67
N THR A 210 4.31 -8.64 -34.69
CA THR A 210 5.46 -7.77 -34.91
C THR A 210 5.80 -7.12 -33.58
N LYS A 211 7.02 -7.37 -33.06
CA LYS A 211 7.48 -6.65 -31.87
C LYS A 211 7.66 -5.18 -32.22
N PRO A 212 6.88 -4.26 -31.69
CA PRO A 212 7.09 -2.83 -31.93
C PRO A 212 8.42 -2.39 -31.33
N GLY A 213 9.00 -1.31 -31.87
CA GLY A 213 10.09 -0.58 -31.22
C GLY A 213 9.58 0.14 -29.95
N PRO A 214 10.35 1.08 -29.39
CA PRO A 214 9.94 1.86 -28.24
C PRO A 214 8.55 2.48 -28.44
N LEU A 215 7.65 2.23 -27.48
CA LEU A 215 6.24 2.65 -27.56
C LEU A 215 6.09 4.08 -27.06
N GLN A 216 5.25 4.85 -27.75
CA GLN A 216 4.69 6.09 -27.23
C GLN A 216 3.43 5.74 -26.43
N LEU A 217 3.46 6.01 -25.13
CA LEU A 217 2.34 5.67 -24.26
C LEU A 217 1.21 6.70 -24.41
N SER A 218 0.07 6.26 -24.92
CA SER A 218 -1.19 7.01 -24.80
C SER A 218 -1.77 6.86 -23.39
N ASP A 219 -2.73 7.71 -23.04
CA ASP A 219 -3.43 7.60 -21.75
C ASP A 219 -4.13 6.23 -21.61
N ASP A 220 -4.68 5.67 -22.68
CA ASP A 220 -5.33 4.38 -22.66
C ASP A 220 -4.31 3.24 -22.48
N GLU A 221 -3.14 3.33 -23.12
CA GLU A 221 -2.04 2.38 -22.91
C GLU A 221 -1.55 2.40 -21.45
N ILE A 222 -1.45 3.60 -20.85
CA ILE A 222 -1.11 3.72 -19.42
C ILE A 222 -2.18 3.08 -18.55
N ARG A 223 -3.47 3.37 -18.81
CA ARG A 223 -4.59 2.81 -18.03
C ARG A 223 -4.63 1.29 -18.12
N GLU A 224 -4.46 0.75 -19.33
CA GLU A 224 -4.43 -0.69 -19.54
C GLU A 224 -3.31 -1.34 -18.74
N ARG A 225 -2.07 -0.86 -18.89
CA ARG A 225 -0.90 -1.42 -18.21
C ARG A 225 -0.92 -1.25 -16.70
N MET A 226 -1.66 -0.26 -16.19
CA MET A 226 -1.83 0.00 -14.76
C MET A 226 -3.10 -0.65 -14.18
N SER A 227 -3.93 -1.31 -14.99
CA SER A 227 -5.22 -1.88 -14.56
C SER A 227 -5.13 -2.90 -13.43
N GLY A 228 -3.98 -3.58 -13.26
CA GLY A 228 -3.72 -4.51 -12.17
C GLY A 228 -3.45 -3.86 -10.81
N ASN A 229 -3.37 -2.53 -10.73
CA ASN A 229 -3.10 -1.80 -9.50
C ASN A 229 -4.34 -0.97 -9.09
N ILE A 230 -5.06 -1.46 -8.07
CA ILE A 230 -6.32 -0.86 -7.63
C ILE A 230 -6.07 0.29 -6.65
N CYS A 231 -6.72 1.44 -6.90
CA CYS A 231 -6.77 2.58 -5.99
C CYS A 231 -8.21 2.81 -5.52
N ARG A 232 -8.51 2.49 -4.26
CA ARG A 232 -9.86 2.67 -3.70
C ARG A 232 -10.26 4.15 -3.58
N CYS A 233 -9.29 5.05 -3.45
CA CYS A 233 -9.52 6.50 -3.40
C CYS A 233 -9.78 7.13 -4.77
N GLY A 234 -9.58 6.39 -5.87
CA GLY A 234 -9.88 6.87 -7.21
C GLY A 234 -8.85 7.85 -7.82
N ALA A 235 -7.60 7.86 -7.35
CA ALA A 235 -6.55 8.77 -7.85
C ALA A 235 -6.05 8.43 -9.26
N TYR A 236 -6.78 7.64 -10.04
CA TYR A 236 -6.35 7.16 -11.37
C TYR A 236 -5.99 8.26 -12.37
N PRO A 237 -6.77 9.35 -12.52
CA PRO A 237 -6.41 10.42 -13.45
C PRO A 237 -5.04 11.04 -13.13
N ASN A 238 -4.79 11.29 -11.85
CA ASN A 238 -3.55 11.87 -11.36
C ASN A 238 -2.35 10.93 -11.53
N ILE A 239 -2.57 9.62 -11.35
CA ILE A 239 -1.56 8.58 -11.61
C ILE A 239 -1.19 8.57 -13.10
N VAL A 240 -2.18 8.65 -14.00
CA VAL A 240 -1.94 8.72 -15.45
C VAL A 240 -1.14 9.97 -15.81
N ASP A 241 -1.49 11.13 -15.24
CA ASP A 241 -0.77 12.38 -15.48
C ASP A 241 0.68 12.31 -15.01
N ALA A 242 0.93 11.72 -13.83
CA ALA A 242 2.27 11.50 -13.30
C ALA A 242 3.12 10.60 -14.22
N ILE A 243 2.56 9.50 -14.69
CA ILE A 243 3.24 8.55 -15.59
C ILE A 243 3.52 9.21 -16.94
N ARG A 244 2.57 9.96 -17.49
CA ARG A 244 2.70 10.69 -18.76
C ARG A 244 3.81 11.74 -18.68
N GLU A 245 3.93 12.47 -17.58
CA GLU A 245 5.03 13.43 -17.38
C GLU A 245 6.39 12.74 -17.44
N VAL A 246 6.55 11.67 -16.69
CA VAL A 246 7.83 10.93 -16.66
C VAL A 246 8.16 10.33 -18.02
N HIS A 247 7.16 9.78 -18.72
CA HIS A 247 7.36 9.18 -20.04
C HIS A 247 7.74 10.20 -21.11
N SER A 248 7.04 11.33 -21.14
CA SER A 248 7.28 12.36 -22.15
C SER A 248 8.51 13.23 -21.85
N GLY A 249 8.99 13.27 -20.61
CA GLY A 249 10.02 14.21 -20.14
C GLY A 249 9.56 15.67 -20.17
N LYS A 250 8.27 15.93 -20.42
CA LYS A 250 7.68 17.27 -20.49
C LYS A 250 6.79 17.49 -19.27
N ALA A 251 6.92 18.68 -18.66
CA ALA A 251 6.02 19.04 -17.57
C ALA A 251 4.55 19.01 -18.03
N VAL A 252 3.74 18.24 -17.34
CA VAL A 252 2.29 18.20 -17.52
C VAL A 252 1.67 19.19 -16.54
N ALA A 253 0.72 20.01 -17.02
CA ALA A 253 0.02 20.94 -16.15
C ALA A 253 -0.84 20.15 -15.14
N GLN A 254 -0.72 20.50 -13.87
CA GLN A 254 -1.55 19.95 -12.80
C GLN A 254 -3.00 20.37 -13.02
N LYS A 255 -3.90 19.40 -13.16
CA LYS A 255 -5.33 19.67 -13.34
C LYS A 255 -6.02 19.56 -11.97
N TRP A 256 -6.43 20.69 -11.43
CA TRP A 256 -7.34 20.72 -10.29
C TRP A 256 -8.77 20.56 -10.82
N ASN A 257 -9.39 19.40 -10.66
CA ASN A 257 -10.82 19.25 -10.90
C ASN A 257 -11.55 19.82 -9.67
N SER A 258 -11.84 21.13 -9.69
CA SER A 258 -12.76 21.70 -8.71
C SER A 258 -14.16 21.09 -8.96
N ILE A 259 -14.84 20.71 -7.89
CA ILE A 259 -16.18 20.10 -7.87
C ILE A 259 -17.25 20.95 -8.59
N ASP A 260 -16.98 22.23 -8.83
CA ASP A 260 -17.91 23.19 -9.43
C ASP A 260 -18.16 22.99 -10.94
N GLN A 261 -17.43 22.15 -11.66
CA GLN A 261 -17.63 21.93 -13.08
C GLN A 261 -18.61 20.81 -13.45
N THR A 262 -19.10 20.05 -12.47
CA THR A 262 -20.00 18.89 -12.71
C THR A 262 -21.49 19.23 -12.64
N GLN A 263 -21.88 20.47 -12.34
CA GLN A 263 -23.32 20.84 -12.26
C GLN A 263 -23.96 21.30 -13.58
N SER A 264 -23.25 21.31 -14.70
CA SER A 264 -23.79 21.90 -15.95
C SER A 264 -24.28 20.88 -17.00
N THR A 265 -24.35 19.60 -16.70
CA THR A 265 -24.75 18.57 -17.69
C THR A 265 -26.02 17.80 -17.35
N TYR A 266 -26.81 18.25 -16.38
CA TYR A 266 -28.15 17.73 -16.15
C TYR A 266 -29.19 18.86 -16.31
N SER A 267 -29.50 19.19 -17.54
CA SER A 267 -30.72 19.92 -17.94
C SER A 267 -31.44 19.16 -19.02
#